data_c1608aa94e110b12f2ba423183a9f9f5
#
_entry.id   c1608aa94e110b12f2ba423183a9f9f5
#
_cell.length_a   1.000
_cell.length_b   1.000
_cell.length_c   1.000
_cell.angle_alpha   90.00
_cell.angle_beta   90.00
_cell.angle_gamma   90.00
#
_symmetry.space_group_name_H-M   'P 1'
#
loop_
_entity.id
_entity.type
_entity.pdbx_description
1 polymer ?
#
loop_
_entity_poly.entity_id
_entity_poly.type
_entity_poly.pdbx_seq_one_letter_code
_entity_poly.pdbx_strand_id
1 'polypeptide(L)'
;MNRNRHFPALIGLAVSALIGGCTVGPKYQRATAPVPAKWDVSEPWRESSPKDGVPKGEWWSVFHDDELSALEKQALDANQTIKVSVARLEQARASAAVQIATQFPTLSVAPGTERQRLSGNRPASSNFPVRSPVSQTNNILPFTVGYEVDLFGRRRRSIEAAQASYQASAADLENVRLVITAELAGDYFTLRQLDTELGILNRTVETLQKGLQLVDSRHKGGVASGLDVAEEETLLNTTRTQAILLQQQRKQFEDAIAVLIGKPAPDFHLSSKELNAEPPALDAGLPSDLLERRPDVAEAERQMAVANAQIGIARAAYYPSLNLFGNGGWQAADVAKLMNVQSTFWAVGANVAESIFTGGARRAQVQFATAGYDASVASYRDSVLNAFREVQDDVTGLTVLDQANQSQQQAVDASRRTLDIATSRYTGGLVNYLDVVNAQQNLLNNEQQLAVIRGQRLVTNVLLIKALGGGWDASSLSAVQVKSKLKDVIAP
;
A
#
# COMPACT_ATOMS: atom_id res chain seq x y z
N MET A 1 -2.57 -70.06 21.68
CA MET A 1 -3.51 -69.25 20.89
C MET A 1 -3.63 -67.84 21.51
N ASN A 2 -2.79 -66.90 21.12
CA ASN A 2 -2.91 -65.51 21.56
C ASN A 2 -2.00 -64.61 20.67
N ARG A 3 -2.33 -64.49 19.39
CA ARG A 3 -1.45 -63.81 18.39
C ARG A 3 -2.01 -62.50 17.83
N ASN A 4 -3.19 -62.03 18.27
CA ASN A 4 -3.88 -60.89 17.62
C ASN A 4 -4.06 -59.66 18.52
N ARG A 5 -3.39 -59.53 19.67
CA ARG A 5 -3.56 -58.37 20.57
C ARG A 5 -2.58 -57.19 20.33
N HIS A 6 -1.54 -57.38 19.52
CA HIS A 6 -0.52 -56.31 19.31
C HIS A 6 -0.74 -55.51 18.01
N PHE A 7 -1.64 -55.94 17.13
CA PHE A 7 -1.92 -55.25 15.86
C PHE A 7 -2.53 -53.86 16.02
N PRO A 8 -3.51 -53.61 16.94
CA PRO A 8 -4.06 -52.26 17.12
C PRO A 8 -3.09 -51.28 17.82
N ALA A 9 -2.18 -51.79 18.68
CA ALA A 9 -1.17 -50.94 19.34
C ALA A 9 -0.09 -50.49 18.37
N LEU A 10 0.33 -51.31 17.44
CA LEU A 10 1.28 -50.94 16.38
C LEU A 10 0.69 -49.94 15.40
N ILE A 11 -0.57 -50.05 15.05
CA ILE A 11 -1.30 -49.09 14.22
C ILE A 11 -1.44 -47.75 14.95
N GLY A 12 -1.77 -47.76 16.25
CA GLY A 12 -1.85 -46.55 17.08
C GLY A 12 -0.50 -45.81 17.20
N LEU A 13 0.60 -46.55 17.37
CA LEU A 13 1.95 -45.96 17.45
C LEU A 13 2.41 -45.42 16.09
N ALA A 14 2.11 -46.10 14.99
CA ALA A 14 2.40 -45.63 13.63
C ALA A 14 1.59 -44.39 13.26
N VAL A 15 0.32 -44.31 13.66
CA VAL A 15 -0.53 -43.11 13.48
C VAL A 15 -0.02 -41.93 14.31
N SER A 16 0.40 -42.20 15.54
CA SER A 16 0.98 -41.12 16.41
C SER A 16 2.31 -40.61 15.91
N ALA A 17 3.16 -41.45 15.32
CA ALA A 17 4.42 -41.03 14.68
C ALA A 17 4.20 -40.26 13.38
N LEU A 18 3.09 -40.46 12.67
CA LEU A 18 2.70 -39.75 11.46
C LEU A 18 2.18 -38.33 11.74
N ILE A 19 1.67 -38.04 12.95
CA ILE A 19 1.13 -36.72 13.33
C ILE A 19 2.28 -35.71 13.62
N GLY A 20 3.48 -36.16 13.94
CA GLY A 20 4.68 -35.33 14.15
C GLY A 20 5.49 -35.04 12.88
N GLY A 21 4.87 -35.02 11.70
CA GLY A 21 5.54 -34.91 10.40
C GLY A 21 6.57 -33.77 10.32
N CYS A 22 7.79 -34.08 9.83
CA CYS A 22 8.87 -33.12 9.62
C CYS A 22 8.47 -32.09 8.57
N THR A 23 8.62 -30.80 8.87
CA THR A 23 8.45 -29.73 7.88
C THR A 23 9.78 -29.52 7.16
N VAL A 24 9.80 -29.77 5.85
CA VAL A 24 10.98 -29.60 5.00
C VAL A 24 11.13 -28.13 4.58
N GLY A 25 12.39 -27.69 4.39
CA GLY A 25 12.73 -26.35 3.95
C GLY A 25 13.27 -25.45 5.07
N PRO A 26 13.77 -24.26 4.72
CA PRO A 26 14.31 -23.32 5.70
C PRO A 26 13.20 -22.75 6.58
N LYS A 27 13.53 -22.53 7.85
CA LYS A 27 12.66 -21.70 8.72
C LYS A 27 12.86 -20.24 8.33
N TYR A 28 11.78 -19.49 8.32
CA TYR A 28 11.86 -18.07 8.07
C TYR A 28 12.68 -17.36 9.16
N GLN A 29 13.59 -16.50 8.74
CA GLN A 29 14.31 -15.54 9.59
C GLN A 29 14.34 -14.21 8.85
N ARG A 30 14.03 -13.13 9.55
CA ARG A 30 14.11 -11.79 9.00
C ARG A 30 15.55 -11.52 8.54
N ALA A 31 15.72 -11.06 7.31
CA ALA A 31 17.02 -10.68 6.80
C ALA A 31 17.55 -9.44 7.51
N THR A 32 18.86 -9.36 7.72
CA THR A 32 19.50 -8.16 8.23
C THR A 32 19.53 -7.09 7.14
N ALA A 33 19.16 -5.85 7.50
CA ALA A 33 19.35 -4.67 6.67
C ALA A 33 20.37 -3.74 7.36
N PRO A 34 21.13 -2.93 6.60
CA PRO A 34 22.01 -1.91 7.18
C PRO A 34 21.13 -0.83 7.84
N VAL A 35 21.34 -0.59 9.14
CA VAL A 35 20.66 0.43 9.92
C VAL A 35 21.70 1.40 10.44
N PRO A 36 21.60 2.72 10.16
CA PRO A 36 22.50 3.71 10.72
C PRO A 36 22.33 3.80 12.24
N ALA A 37 23.41 4.10 12.96
CA ALA A 37 23.35 4.23 14.42
C ALA A 37 22.60 5.48 14.88
N LYS A 38 22.60 6.54 14.04
CA LYS A 38 21.94 7.82 14.31
C LYS A 38 21.66 8.55 12.99
N TRP A 39 20.75 9.55 13.06
CA TRP A 39 20.53 10.48 11.97
C TRP A 39 21.67 11.50 11.88
N ASP A 40 21.94 11.97 10.66
CA ASP A 40 22.82 13.13 10.45
C ASP A 40 21.95 14.41 10.52
N VAL A 41 21.78 14.92 11.75
CA VAL A 41 20.92 16.05 12.05
C VAL A 41 21.70 17.14 12.77
N SER A 42 21.47 18.40 12.38
CA SER A 42 21.95 19.59 13.07
C SER A 42 20.85 20.18 13.95
N GLU A 43 21.22 20.99 14.97
CA GLU A 43 20.20 21.73 15.74
C GLU A 43 19.21 22.47 14.83
N PRO A 44 17.91 22.53 15.16
CA PRO A 44 17.29 22.24 16.47
C PRO A 44 16.84 20.78 16.69
N TRP A 45 17.12 19.85 15.76
CA TRP A 45 16.70 18.46 15.82
C TRP A 45 17.48 17.69 16.89
N ARG A 46 16.78 16.92 17.70
CA ARG A 46 17.37 16.05 18.72
C ARG A 46 16.95 14.62 18.46
N GLU A 47 17.84 13.66 18.75
CA GLU A 47 17.44 12.27 18.94
C GLU A 47 16.46 12.21 20.10
N SER A 48 15.25 11.74 19.85
CA SER A 48 14.24 11.53 20.88
C SER A 48 14.38 10.17 21.52
N SER A 49 14.09 10.11 22.80
CA SER A 49 13.68 8.85 23.41
C SER A 49 12.26 8.53 22.91
N PRO A 50 11.93 7.27 22.55
CA PRO A 50 10.67 6.91 21.90
C PRO A 50 9.47 7.10 22.85
N LYS A 51 8.96 8.33 22.93
CA LYS A 51 7.65 8.64 23.46
C LYS A 51 6.86 9.21 22.31
N ASP A 52 6.05 8.35 21.68
CA ASP A 52 5.25 8.64 20.52
C ASP A 52 4.42 9.92 20.68
N GLY A 53 4.94 11.04 20.20
CA GLY A 53 4.21 12.29 20.14
C GLY A 53 3.30 12.38 18.92
N VAL A 54 3.42 11.45 17.95
CA VAL A 54 2.54 11.38 16.77
C VAL A 54 1.29 10.57 17.12
N PRO A 55 0.08 11.15 17.02
CA PRO A 55 -1.16 10.42 17.27
C PRO A 55 -1.27 9.22 16.35
N LYS A 56 -1.54 8.03 16.90
CA LYS A 56 -1.76 6.82 16.11
C LYS A 56 -3.09 6.96 15.36
N GLY A 57 -3.01 6.92 14.03
CA GLY A 57 -4.18 6.93 13.13
C GLY A 57 -4.53 8.29 12.56
N GLU A 58 -4.82 9.31 13.35
CA GLU A 58 -5.15 10.67 12.86
C GLU A 58 -3.93 11.60 12.97
N TRP A 59 -2.82 11.23 12.31
CA TRP A 59 -1.55 11.94 12.38
C TRP A 59 -1.65 13.43 11.98
N TRP A 60 -2.57 13.78 11.08
CA TRP A 60 -2.81 15.15 10.61
C TRP A 60 -3.35 16.10 11.70
N SER A 61 -3.85 15.56 12.82
CA SER A 61 -4.33 16.37 13.94
C SER A 61 -3.24 17.26 14.57
N VAL A 62 -1.96 16.96 14.36
CA VAL A 62 -0.83 17.79 14.82
C VAL A 62 -0.80 19.19 14.18
N PHE A 63 -1.45 19.37 13.02
CA PHE A 63 -1.55 20.68 12.35
C PHE A 63 -2.66 21.58 12.90
N HIS A 64 -3.52 21.06 13.78
CA HIS A 64 -4.63 21.79 14.41
C HIS A 64 -5.54 22.48 13.39
N ASP A 65 -5.78 21.87 12.22
CA ASP A 65 -6.64 22.35 11.16
C ASP A 65 -7.88 21.46 11.04
N ASP A 66 -9.04 22.00 11.43
CA ASP A 66 -10.32 21.27 11.42
C ASP A 66 -10.79 20.96 9.99
N GLU A 67 -10.50 21.86 9.02
CA GLU A 67 -10.88 21.66 7.63
C GLU A 67 -10.06 20.52 7.00
N LEU A 68 -8.75 20.49 7.22
CA LEU A 68 -7.90 19.37 6.84
C LEU A 68 -8.41 18.07 7.48
N SER A 69 -8.69 18.09 8.78
CA SER A 69 -9.17 16.91 9.50
C SER A 69 -10.50 16.36 8.95
N ALA A 70 -11.40 17.25 8.52
CA ALA A 70 -12.66 16.86 7.89
C ALA A 70 -12.46 16.25 6.50
N LEU A 71 -11.51 16.77 5.70
CA LEU A 71 -11.16 16.25 4.39
C LEU A 71 -10.49 14.86 4.49
N GLU A 72 -9.58 14.69 5.44
CA GLU A 72 -8.90 13.42 5.69
C GLU A 72 -9.88 12.30 6.05
N LYS A 73 -10.84 12.58 6.93
CA LYS A 73 -11.90 11.62 7.27
C LYS A 73 -12.74 11.25 6.05
N GLN A 74 -13.09 12.23 5.21
CA GLN A 74 -13.82 11.96 3.97
C GLN A 74 -12.99 11.11 3.00
N ALA A 75 -11.67 11.35 2.89
CA ALA A 75 -10.79 10.55 2.06
C ALA A 75 -10.73 9.09 2.53
N LEU A 76 -10.54 8.85 3.83
CA LEU A 76 -10.52 7.49 4.39
C LEU A 76 -11.81 6.71 4.12
N ASP A 77 -12.96 7.39 4.11
CA ASP A 77 -14.26 6.75 3.90
C ASP A 77 -14.61 6.57 2.41
N ALA A 78 -14.25 7.53 1.57
CA ALA A 78 -14.79 7.63 0.21
C ALA A 78 -13.77 7.32 -0.90
N ASN A 79 -12.45 7.38 -0.62
CA ASN A 79 -11.41 7.20 -1.62
C ASN A 79 -11.48 5.82 -2.30
N GLN A 80 -11.46 5.81 -3.63
CA GLN A 80 -11.62 4.58 -4.40
C GLN A 80 -10.37 3.69 -4.36
N THR A 81 -9.16 4.27 -4.26
CA THR A 81 -7.91 3.52 -4.15
C THR A 81 -7.85 2.75 -2.83
N ILE A 82 -8.30 3.37 -1.73
CA ILE A 82 -8.42 2.69 -0.42
C ILE A 82 -9.44 1.53 -0.53
N LYS A 83 -10.60 1.74 -1.17
CA LYS A 83 -11.60 0.67 -1.37
C LYS A 83 -11.06 -0.49 -2.19
N VAL A 84 -10.24 -0.23 -3.22
CA VAL A 84 -9.55 -1.29 -3.99
C VAL A 84 -8.60 -2.08 -3.10
N SER A 85 -7.82 -1.42 -2.24
CA SER A 85 -6.89 -2.10 -1.33
C SER A 85 -7.63 -2.91 -0.26
N VAL A 86 -8.76 -2.42 0.28
CA VAL A 86 -9.64 -3.20 1.17
C VAL A 86 -10.15 -4.46 0.47
N ALA A 87 -10.59 -4.37 -0.79
CA ALA A 87 -11.06 -5.52 -1.54
C ALA A 87 -9.93 -6.54 -1.81
N ARG A 88 -8.69 -6.07 -2.07
CA ARG A 88 -7.49 -6.93 -2.20
C ARG A 88 -7.17 -7.66 -0.89
N LEU A 89 -7.30 -6.98 0.24
CA LEU A 89 -7.13 -7.61 1.55
C LEU A 89 -8.13 -8.74 1.76
N GLU A 90 -9.42 -8.55 1.42
CA GLU A 90 -10.43 -9.62 1.51
C GLU A 90 -10.16 -10.76 0.53
N GLN A 91 -9.65 -10.48 -0.68
CA GLN A 91 -9.19 -11.52 -1.60
C GLN A 91 -8.03 -12.35 -1.03
N ALA A 92 -7.04 -11.70 -0.42
CA ALA A 92 -5.91 -12.38 0.22
C ALA A 92 -6.38 -13.23 1.41
N ARG A 93 -7.32 -12.71 2.22
CA ARG A 93 -7.97 -13.46 3.31
C ARG A 93 -8.68 -14.71 2.80
N ALA A 94 -9.50 -14.59 1.75
CA ALA A 94 -10.21 -15.70 1.14
C ALA A 94 -9.23 -16.73 0.56
N SER A 95 -8.15 -16.28 -0.09
CA SER A 95 -7.08 -17.15 -0.59
C SER A 95 -6.41 -17.95 0.53
N ALA A 96 -6.11 -17.30 1.67
CA ALA A 96 -5.57 -17.99 2.83
C ALA A 96 -6.55 -19.03 3.39
N ALA A 97 -7.86 -18.73 3.43
CA ALA A 97 -8.89 -19.67 3.85
C ALA A 97 -8.96 -20.90 2.91
N VAL A 98 -8.84 -20.69 1.59
CA VAL A 98 -8.77 -21.80 0.60
C VAL A 98 -7.56 -22.70 0.89
N GLN A 99 -6.38 -22.13 1.17
CA GLN A 99 -5.21 -22.94 1.51
C GLN A 99 -5.39 -23.70 2.84
N ILE A 100 -5.97 -23.09 3.85
CA ILE A 100 -6.30 -23.75 5.13
C ILE A 100 -7.27 -24.90 4.91
N ALA A 101 -8.27 -24.74 4.05
CA ALA A 101 -9.24 -25.78 3.72
C ALA A 101 -8.57 -27.06 3.16
N THR A 102 -7.40 -26.95 2.54
CA THR A 102 -6.65 -28.12 2.06
C THR A 102 -6.17 -29.07 3.18
N GLN A 103 -6.21 -28.65 4.45
CA GLN A 103 -5.91 -29.52 5.60
C GLN A 103 -7.02 -30.53 5.90
N PHE A 104 -8.18 -30.38 5.29
CA PHE A 104 -9.34 -31.25 5.53
C PHE A 104 -9.59 -32.16 4.33
N PRO A 105 -10.22 -33.35 4.55
CA PRO A 105 -10.64 -34.19 3.45
C PRO A 105 -11.73 -33.54 2.61
N THR A 106 -11.70 -33.81 1.30
CA THR A 106 -12.75 -33.42 0.37
C THR A 106 -13.77 -34.55 0.23
N LEU A 107 -15.07 -34.19 0.21
CA LEU A 107 -16.16 -35.11 -0.12
C LEU A 107 -16.83 -34.62 -1.40
N SER A 108 -16.94 -35.48 -2.38
CA SER A 108 -17.63 -35.21 -3.64
C SER A 108 -18.66 -36.25 -3.98
N VAL A 109 -19.68 -35.85 -4.72
CA VAL A 109 -20.69 -36.74 -5.30
C VAL A 109 -20.77 -36.40 -6.78
N ALA A 110 -20.72 -37.43 -7.64
CA ALA A 110 -20.73 -37.28 -9.09
C ALA A 110 -21.65 -38.33 -9.74
N PRO A 111 -22.98 -38.17 -9.65
CA PRO A 111 -23.91 -39.11 -10.28
C PRO A 111 -23.69 -39.15 -11.78
N GLY A 112 -23.73 -40.33 -12.36
CA GLY A 112 -23.48 -40.51 -13.77
C GLY A 112 -24.25 -41.68 -14.37
N THR A 113 -24.53 -41.59 -15.65
CA THR A 113 -25.05 -42.69 -16.48
C THR A 113 -24.15 -42.82 -17.69
N GLU A 114 -23.61 -44.02 -17.89
CA GLU A 114 -22.78 -44.33 -19.03
C GLU A 114 -23.38 -45.54 -19.76
N ARG A 115 -23.52 -45.43 -21.06
CA ARG A 115 -23.84 -46.61 -21.90
C ARG A 115 -22.65 -46.90 -22.82
N GLN A 116 -22.01 -48.04 -22.59
CA GLN A 116 -20.82 -48.44 -23.33
C GLN A 116 -21.05 -49.76 -24.06
N ARG A 117 -20.40 -49.91 -25.22
CA ARG A 117 -20.30 -51.20 -25.92
C ARG A 117 -18.85 -51.65 -25.88
N LEU A 118 -18.60 -52.73 -25.17
CA LEU A 118 -17.28 -53.34 -25.08
C LEU A 118 -16.96 -54.08 -26.39
N SER A 119 -15.75 -53.88 -26.92
CA SER A 119 -15.26 -54.57 -28.11
C SER A 119 -15.23 -56.09 -27.94
N GLY A 120 -15.69 -56.83 -28.95
CA GLY A 120 -15.53 -58.28 -29.01
C GLY A 120 -14.07 -58.74 -29.14
N ASN A 121 -13.17 -57.85 -29.61
CA ASN A 121 -11.74 -58.13 -29.77
C ASN A 121 -10.89 -57.68 -28.55
N ARG A 122 -11.52 -57.31 -27.40
CA ARG A 122 -10.80 -56.95 -26.19
C ARG A 122 -9.96 -58.10 -25.64
N PRO A 123 -8.86 -57.85 -24.88
CA PRO A 123 -8.10 -58.88 -24.21
C PRO A 123 -9.02 -59.81 -23.37
N ALA A 124 -8.78 -61.09 -23.41
CA ALA A 124 -9.53 -62.04 -22.59
C ALA A 124 -9.16 -61.88 -21.12
N SER A 125 -10.16 -61.85 -20.22
CA SER A 125 -9.98 -61.96 -18.78
C SER A 125 -10.18 -63.39 -18.36
N SER A 126 -9.41 -63.89 -17.38
CA SER A 126 -9.52 -65.23 -16.85
C SER A 126 -10.92 -65.59 -16.36
N ASN A 127 -11.72 -64.61 -15.97
CA ASN A 127 -13.08 -64.80 -15.44
C ASN A 127 -14.19 -64.70 -16.53
N PHE A 128 -13.85 -64.30 -17.78
CA PHE A 128 -14.80 -64.11 -18.88
C PHE A 128 -14.16 -64.55 -20.19
N PRO A 129 -14.22 -65.89 -20.47
CA PRO A 129 -13.59 -66.46 -21.68
C PRO A 129 -14.34 -66.13 -22.98
N VAL A 130 -15.59 -65.64 -22.91
CA VAL A 130 -16.41 -65.37 -24.10
C VAL A 130 -16.13 -63.95 -24.62
N ARG A 131 -15.64 -63.87 -25.85
CA ARG A 131 -15.35 -62.63 -26.57
C ARG A 131 -16.55 -62.20 -27.42
N SER A 132 -17.61 -61.76 -26.79
CA SER A 132 -18.74 -61.16 -27.50
C SER A 132 -18.78 -59.64 -27.25
N PRO A 133 -19.19 -58.84 -28.22
CA PRO A 133 -19.47 -57.44 -27.97
C PRO A 133 -20.64 -57.36 -26.98
N VAL A 134 -20.43 -56.61 -25.88
CA VAL A 134 -21.45 -56.42 -24.84
C VAL A 134 -21.78 -54.95 -24.74
N SER A 135 -23.07 -54.62 -24.89
CA SER A 135 -23.59 -53.31 -24.55
C SER A 135 -24.14 -53.33 -23.13
N GLN A 136 -23.65 -52.41 -22.32
CA GLN A 136 -24.08 -52.30 -20.92
C GLN A 136 -24.36 -50.84 -20.57
N THR A 137 -25.35 -50.61 -19.73
CA THR A 137 -25.60 -49.32 -19.10
C THR A 137 -25.09 -49.41 -17.67
N ASN A 138 -24.45 -48.38 -17.20
CA ASN A 138 -23.97 -48.22 -15.85
C ASN A 138 -24.51 -46.92 -15.28
N ASN A 139 -25.42 -46.99 -14.33
CA ASN A 139 -25.90 -45.84 -13.54
C ASN A 139 -25.16 -45.90 -12.22
N ILE A 140 -24.47 -44.81 -11.85
CA ILE A 140 -23.64 -44.75 -10.65
C ILE A 140 -23.95 -43.50 -9.84
N LEU A 141 -24.01 -43.67 -8.53
CA LEU A 141 -24.09 -42.58 -7.55
C LEU A 141 -22.95 -42.77 -6.54
N PRO A 142 -21.74 -42.30 -6.85
CA PRO A 142 -20.56 -42.43 -5.99
C PRO A 142 -20.44 -41.28 -5.03
N PHE A 143 -20.01 -41.55 -3.81
CA PHE A 143 -19.47 -40.60 -2.84
C PHE A 143 -17.97 -40.87 -2.73
N THR A 144 -17.16 -39.85 -3.03
CA THR A 144 -15.69 -39.97 -3.02
C THR A 144 -15.11 -39.04 -1.97
N VAL A 145 -14.32 -39.61 -1.06
CA VAL A 145 -13.54 -38.89 -0.07
C VAL A 145 -12.06 -38.93 -0.48
N GLY A 146 -11.41 -37.79 -0.53
CA GLY A 146 -9.99 -37.69 -0.80
C GLY A 146 -9.27 -36.86 0.29
N TYR A 147 -8.11 -37.31 0.73
CA TYR A 147 -7.28 -36.60 1.68
C TYR A 147 -5.80 -36.89 1.45
N GLU A 148 -5.02 -35.81 1.26
CA GLU A 148 -3.56 -35.88 1.22
C GLU A 148 -2.98 -35.63 2.61
N VAL A 149 -2.23 -36.60 3.13
CA VAL A 149 -1.57 -36.50 4.43
C VAL A 149 -0.28 -35.67 4.27
N ASP A 150 -0.16 -34.58 5.01
CA ASP A 150 1.01 -33.68 4.94
C ASP A 150 2.20 -34.20 5.76
N LEU A 151 2.88 -35.24 5.27
CA LEU A 151 4.02 -35.86 5.94
C LEU A 151 5.24 -34.93 5.96
N PHE A 152 5.48 -34.20 4.87
CA PHE A 152 6.71 -33.41 4.64
C PHE A 152 6.48 -31.89 4.69
N GLY A 153 5.29 -31.44 5.07
CA GLY A 153 5.00 -30.03 5.31
C GLY A 153 4.67 -29.22 4.06
N ARG A 154 4.39 -29.82 2.91
CA ARG A 154 4.02 -29.10 1.69
C ARG A 154 2.79 -28.23 1.90
N ARG A 155 1.73 -28.78 2.50
CA ARG A 155 0.48 -28.04 2.79
C ARG A 155 0.69 -26.99 3.87
N ARG A 156 1.41 -27.34 4.95
CA ARG A 156 1.76 -26.36 6.00
C ARG A 156 2.56 -25.17 5.45
N ARG A 157 3.50 -25.40 4.52
CA ARG A 157 4.23 -24.32 3.85
C ARG A 157 3.36 -23.51 2.91
N SER A 158 2.40 -24.11 2.22
CA SER A 158 1.43 -23.37 1.39
C SER A 158 0.54 -22.47 2.23
N ILE A 159 0.11 -22.92 3.41
CA ILE A 159 -0.67 -22.13 4.36
C ILE A 159 0.18 -21.00 4.94
N GLU A 160 1.44 -21.28 5.31
CA GLU A 160 2.40 -20.26 5.78
C GLU A 160 2.59 -19.16 4.73
N ALA A 161 2.77 -19.54 3.45
CA ALA A 161 2.87 -18.58 2.35
C ALA A 161 1.59 -17.74 2.19
N ALA A 162 0.42 -18.37 2.21
CA ALA A 162 -0.85 -17.68 2.05
C ALA A 162 -1.15 -16.75 3.25
N GLN A 163 -0.82 -17.17 4.48
CA GLN A 163 -0.97 -16.35 5.67
C GLN A 163 -0.03 -15.14 5.65
N ALA A 164 1.24 -15.32 5.23
CA ALA A 164 2.18 -14.22 5.07
C ALA A 164 1.74 -13.25 3.96
N SER A 165 1.16 -13.76 2.86
CA SER A 165 0.57 -12.92 1.79
C SER A 165 -0.63 -12.11 2.29
N TYR A 166 -1.48 -12.68 3.14
CA TYR A 166 -2.59 -11.95 3.78
C TYR A 166 -2.06 -10.84 4.69
N GLN A 167 -1.00 -11.09 5.47
CA GLN A 167 -0.34 -10.07 6.29
C GLN A 167 0.33 -8.98 5.45
N ALA A 168 0.95 -9.34 4.31
CA ALA A 168 1.50 -8.36 3.36
C ALA A 168 0.41 -7.44 2.81
N SER A 169 -0.75 -8.00 2.42
CA SER A 169 -1.88 -7.20 1.94
C SER A 169 -2.48 -6.30 3.03
N ALA A 170 -2.39 -6.68 4.31
CA ALA A 170 -2.81 -5.82 5.41
C ALA A 170 -1.85 -4.65 5.60
N ALA A 171 -0.55 -4.87 5.48
CA ALA A 171 0.45 -3.80 5.50
C ALA A 171 0.32 -2.86 4.30
N ASP A 172 0.08 -3.40 3.08
CA ASP A 172 -0.23 -2.62 1.87
C ASP A 172 -1.43 -1.70 2.07
N LEU A 173 -2.52 -2.17 2.67
CA LEU A 173 -3.69 -1.33 2.96
C LEU A 173 -3.32 -0.13 3.85
N GLU A 174 -2.53 -0.34 4.90
CA GLU A 174 -2.11 0.76 5.78
C GLU A 174 -1.14 1.70 5.07
N ASN A 175 -0.27 1.18 4.19
CA ASN A 175 0.59 2.00 3.33
C ASN A 175 -0.24 2.87 2.37
N VAL A 176 -1.24 2.29 1.71
CA VAL A 176 -2.15 3.04 0.82
C VAL A 176 -2.89 4.13 1.59
N ARG A 177 -3.39 3.86 2.81
CA ARG A 177 -4.02 4.88 3.66
C ARG A 177 -3.07 6.02 3.97
N LEU A 178 -1.84 5.70 4.38
CA LEU A 178 -0.82 6.69 4.71
C LEU A 178 -0.43 7.53 3.49
N VAL A 179 -0.28 6.93 2.32
CA VAL A 179 0.05 7.64 1.08
C VAL A 179 -1.07 8.59 0.69
N ILE A 180 -2.33 8.14 0.68
CA ILE A 180 -3.49 8.96 0.29
C ILE A 180 -3.68 10.12 1.27
N THR A 181 -3.58 9.89 2.57
CA THR A 181 -3.70 10.98 3.56
C THR A 181 -2.53 11.96 3.46
N ALA A 182 -1.30 11.50 3.22
CA ALA A 182 -0.17 12.40 3.02
C ALA A 182 -0.28 13.21 1.71
N GLU A 183 -0.77 12.61 0.63
CA GLU A 183 -1.03 13.31 -0.64
C GLU A 183 -2.09 14.40 -0.44
N LEU A 184 -3.21 14.07 0.21
CA LEU A 184 -4.27 15.04 0.50
C LEU A 184 -3.77 16.21 1.35
N ALA A 185 -3.03 15.95 2.43
CA ALA A 185 -2.46 17.01 3.25
C ALA A 185 -1.46 17.88 2.47
N GLY A 186 -0.62 17.27 1.63
CA GLY A 186 0.32 17.98 0.74
C GLY A 186 -0.39 18.89 -0.25
N ASP A 187 -1.42 18.38 -0.92
CA ASP A 187 -2.25 19.14 -1.87
C ASP A 187 -3.00 20.27 -1.16
N TYR A 188 -3.53 20.01 0.04
CA TYR A 188 -4.21 21.00 0.86
C TYR A 188 -3.28 22.16 1.24
N PHE A 189 -2.08 21.89 1.76
CA PHE A 189 -1.14 22.96 2.12
C PHE A 189 -0.61 23.69 0.89
N THR A 190 -0.44 23.01 -0.24
CA THR A 190 -0.09 23.66 -1.51
C THR A 190 -1.23 24.58 -1.99
N LEU A 191 -2.48 24.15 -1.88
CA LEU A 191 -3.64 25.00 -2.20
C LEU A 191 -3.68 26.24 -1.30
N ARG A 192 -3.42 26.10 0.02
CA ARG A 192 -3.37 27.22 0.96
C ARG A 192 -2.19 28.18 0.70
N GLN A 193 -1.05 27.64 0.24
CA GLN A 193 0.05 28.44 -0.28
C GLN A 193 -0.40 29.30 -1.48
N LEU A 194 -1.05 28.68 -2.47
CA LEU A 194 -1.56 29.38 -3.66
C LEU A 194 -2.62 30.42 -3.30
N ASP A 195 -3.49 30.16 -2.32
CA ASP A 195 -4.43 31.14 -1.77
C ASP A 195 -3.69 32.37 -1.21
N THR A 196 -2.58 32.16 -0.51
CA THR A 196 -1.74 33.22 0.04
C THR A 196 -1.08 34.05 -1.07
N GLU A 197 -0.49 33.40 -2.07
CA GLU A 197 0.10 34.05 -3.23
C GLU A 197 -0.94 34.86 -4.02
N LEU A 198 -2.13 34.32 -4.24
CA LEU A 198 -3.26 35.02 -4.86
C LEU A 198 -3.68 36.25 -4.04
N GLY A 199 -3.69 36.12 -2.71
CA GLY A 199 -3.95 37.26 -1.82
C GLY A 199 -2.91 38.38 -1.99
N ILE A 200 -1.62 38.03 -2.09
CA ILE A 200 -0.53 38.97 -2.35
C ILE A 200 -0.71 39.67 -3.71
N LEU A 201 -0.92 38.88 -4.78
CA LEU A 201 -1.10 39.42 -6.13
C LEU A 201 -2.32 40.34 -6.23
N ASN A 202 -3.46 39.99 -5.65
CA ASN A 202 -4.65 40.81 -5.68
C ASN A 202 -4.47 42.14 -4.94
N ARG A 203 -3.83 42.13 -3.76
CA ARG A 203 -3.48 43.36 -3.03
C ARG A 203 -2.50 44.23 -3.82
N THR A 204 -1.54 43.59 -4.51
CA THR A 204 -0.60 44.29 -5.39
C THR A 204 -1.30 44.92 -6.58
N VAL A 205 -2.19 44.20 -7.26
CA VAL A 205 -3.02 44.72 -8.37
C VAL A 205 -3.82 45.96 -7.93
N GLU A 206 -4.44 45.92 -6.74
CA GLU A 206 -5.16 47.12 -6.21
C GLU A 206 -4.22 48.30 -5.96
N THR A 207 -3.01 48.06 -5.46
CA THR A 207 -2.00 49.08 -5.22
C THR A 207 -1.51 49.66 -6.54
N LEU A 208 -1.19 48.85 -7.54
CA LEU A 208 -0.77 49.27 -8.88
C LEU A 208 -1.86 50.03 -9.61
N GLN A 209 -3.14 49.66 -9.46
CA GLN A 209 -4.26 50.44 -10.01
C GLN A 209 -4.31 51.87 -9.47
N LYS A 210 -4.13 52.04 -8.15
CA LYS A 210 -4.06 53.35 -7.49
C LYS A 210 -2.82 54.12 -7.94
N GLY A 211 -1.68 53.41 -8.09
CA GLY A 211 -0.41 53.98 -8.63
C GLY A 211 -0.63 54.49 -10.05
N LEU A 212 -1.23 53.69 -10.94
CA LEU A 212 -1.51 54.10 -12.32
C LEU A 212 -2.40 55.34 -12.39
N GLN A 213 -3.46 55.39 -11.57
CA GLN A 213 -4.33 56.60 -11.49
C GLN A 213 -3.58 57.85 -11.07
N LEU A 214 -2.65 57.73 -10.10
CA LEU A 214 -1.81 58.85 -9.65
C LEU A 214 -0.86 59.33 -10.74
N VAL A 215 -0.11 58.40 -11.38
CA VAL A 215 0.87 58.72 -12.42
C VAL A 215 0.19 59.32 -13.68
N ASP A 216 -0.96 58.77 -14.08
CA ASP A 216 -1.78 59.29 -15.19
C ASP A 216 -2.25 60.73 -14.90
N SER A 217 -2.72 61.00 -13.67
CA SER A 217 -3.10 62.35 -13.25
C SER A 217 -1.93 63.35 -13.29
N ARG A 218 -0.75 62.92 -12.85
CA ARG A 218 0.49 63.72 -12.90
C ARG A 218 0.97 63.97 -14.33
N HIS A 219 0.80 62.94 -15.20
CA HIS A 219 1.11 63.08 -16.63
C HIS A 219 0.20 64.13 -17.32
N LYS A 220 -1.10 64.03 -17.08
CA LYS A 220 -2.08 65.01 -17.58
C LYS A 220 -1.79 66.42 -17.05
N GLY A 221 -1.22 66.55 -15.84
CA GLY A 221 -0.75 67.78 -15.27
C GLY A 221 0.63 68.25 -15.77
N GLY A 222 1.29 67.50 -16.67
CA GLY A 222 2.58 67.84 -17.23
C GLY A 222 3.79 67.59 -16.29
N VAL A 223 3.59 66.82 -15.17
CA VAL A 223 4.61 66.60 -14.14
C VAL A 223 5.26 65.22 -14.27
N ALA A 224 4.59 64.22 -14.90
CA ALA A 224 5.11 62.86 -15.14
C ALA A 224 5.23 62.60 -16.65
N SER A 225 6.15 61.73 -17.04
CA SER A 225 6.34 61.33 -18.45
C SER A 225 5.32 60.27 -18.87
N GLY A 226 5.08 60.15 -20.20
CA GLY A 226 4.29 59.05 -20.74
C GLY A 226 4.95 57.67 -20.52
N LEU A 227 6.28 57.64 -20.33
CA LEU A 227 7.04 56.45 -19.96
C LEU A 227 6.62 55.93 -18.58
N ASP A 228 6.49 56.81 -17.58
CA ASP A 228 6.07 56.42 -16.22
C ASP A 228 4.69 55.74 -16.20
N VAL A 229 3.76 56.24 -17.03
CA VAL A 229 2.42 55.63 -17.20
C VAL A 229 2.52 54.23 -17.82
N ALA A 230 3.32 54.09 -18.90
CA ALA A 230 3.51 52.83 -19.61
C ALA A 230 4.20 51.77 -18.75
N GLU A 231 5.16 52.15 -17.91
CA GLU A 231 5.87 51.27 -16.96
C GLU A 231 4.88 50.72 -15.91
N GLU A 232 4.06 51.58 -15.28
CA GLU A 232 3.06 51.13 -14.28
C GLU A 232 1.96 50.28 -14.92
N GLU A 233 1.49 50.67 -16.12
CA GLU A 233 0.49 49.85 -16.85
C GLU A 233 1.05 48.46 -17.21
N THR A 234 2.32 48.39 -17.58
CA THR A 234 3.00 47.12 -17.87
C THR A 234 3.05 46.25 -16.62
N LEU A 235 3.49 46.78 -15.47
CA LEU A 235 3.58 46.03 -14.23
C LEU A 235 2.19 45.56 -13.76
N LEU A 236 1.17 46.42 -13.82
CA LEU A 236 -0.21 46.11 -13.49
C LEU A 236 -0.75 44.92 -14.32
N ASN A 237 -0.57 44.99 -15.66
CA ASN A 237 -1.12 43.94 -16.51
C ASN A 237 -0.34 42.62 -16.40
N THR A 238 0.97 42.68 -16.19
CA THR A 238 1.80 41.49 -15.90
C THR A 238 1.36 40.82 -14.60
N THR A 239 1.15 41.62 -13.53
CA THR A 239 0.67 41.09 -12.23
C THR A 239 -0.73 40.46 -12.32
N ARG A 240 -1.65 41.08 -13.10
CA ARG A 240 -2.97 40.51 -13.38
C ARG A 240 -2.86 39.18 -14.09
N THR A 241 -1.98 39.08 -15.09
CA THR A 241 -1.77 37.81 -15.83
C THR A 241 -1.26 36.74 -14.89
N GLN A 242 -0.31 37.06 -14.00
CA GLN A 242 0.17 36.12 -12.99
C GLN A 242 -0.95 35.62 -12.08
N ALA A 243 -1.83 36.52 -11.59
CA ALA A 243 -2.97 36.16 -10.74
C ALA A 243 -3.95 35.19 -11.47
N ILE A 244 -4.23 35.46 -12.77
CA ILE A 244 -5.11 34.60 -13.57
C ILE A 244 -4.52 33.19 -13.76
N LEU A 245 -3.21 33.11 -14.06
CA LEU A 245 -2.54 31.80 -14.22
C LEU A 245 -2.47 31.03 -12.89
N LEU A 246 -2.27 31.73 -11.78
CA LEU A 246 -2.21 31.11 -10.46
C LEU A 246 -3.61 30.55 -10.04
N GLN A 247 -4.71 31.21 -10.45
CA GLN A 247 -6.07 30.68 -10.24
C GLN A 247 -6.28 29.33 -10.92
N GLN A 248 -5.69 29.12 -12.10
CA GLN A 248 -5.73 27.82 -12.79
C GLN A 248 -5.01 26.74 -11.97
N GLN A 249 -3.81 27.04 -11.46
CA GLN A 249 -3.06 26.10 -10.63
C GLN A 249 -3.83 25.75 -9.34
N ARG A 250 -4.37 26.78 -8.66
CA ARG A 250 -5.22 26.57 -7.49
C ARG A 250 -6.39 25.62 -7.78
N LYS A 251 -7.06 25.82 -8.93
CA LYS A 251 -8.17 24.95 -9.33
C LYS A 251 -7.74 23.50 -9.57
N GLN A 252 -6.55 23.28 -10.11
CA GLN A 252 -6.00 21.92 -10.30
C GLN A 252 -5.80 21.19 -8.97
N PHE A 253 -5.29 21.86 -7.93
CA PHE A 253 -5.18 21.25 -6.59
C PHE A 253 -6.55 21.05 -5.93
N GLU A 254 -7.48 21.96 -6.11
CA GLU A 254 -8.86 21.78 -5.64
C GLU A 254 -9.51 20.54 -6.28
N ASP A 255 -9.32 20.35 -7.58
CA ASP A 255 -9.81 19.19 -8.33
C ASP A 255 -9.11 17.88 -7.90
N ALA A 256 -7.82 17.91 -7.59
CA ALA A 256 -7.06 16.77 -7.06
C ALA A 256 -7.61 16.35 -5.68
N ILE A 257 -7.82 17.31 -4.77
CA ILE A 257 -8.43 17.07 -3.47
C ILE A 257 -9.83 16.45 -3.62
N ALA A 258 -10.65 16.95 -4.57
CA ALA A 258 -11.97 16.37 -4.85
C ALA A 258 -11.90 14.88 -5.18
N VAL A 259 -10.96 14.48 -6.03
CA VAL A 259 -10.73 13.07 -6.40
C VAL A 259 -10.31 12.24 -5.18
N LEU A 260 -9.40 12.77 -4.36
CA LEU A 260 -8.93 12.07 -3.15
C LEU A 260 -10.06 11.82 -2.15
N ILE A 261 -11.00 12.75 -2.00
CA ILE A 261 -12.18 12.60 -1.13
C ILE A 261 -13.36 11.91 -1.83
N GLY A 262 -13.16 11.39 -3.05
CA GLY A 262 -14.16 10.62 -3.79
C GLY A 262 -15.33 11.43 -4.35
N LYS A 263 -15.13 12.72 -4.62
CA LYS A 263 -16.14 13.62 -5.21
C LYS A 263 -15.81 13.99 -6.66
N PRO A 264 -16.82 14.23 -7.52
CA PRO A 264 -16.60 14.85 -8.82
C PRO A 264 -16.02 16.26 -8.64
N ALA A 265 -14.99 16.62 -9.39
CA ALA A 265 -14.34 17.92 -9.29
C ALA A 265 -15.29 19.13 -9.45
N PRO A 266 -16.29 19.11 -10.35
CA PRO A 266 -17.25 20.23 -10.49
C PRO A 266 -18.13 20.48 -9.26
N ASP A 267 -18.31 19.47 -8.40
CA ASP A 267 -19.20 19.53 -7.23
C ASP A 267 -18.44 19.88 -5.94
N PHE A 268 -17.15 20.22 -6.05
CA PHE A 268 -16.31 20.49 -4.91
C PHE A 268 -15.63 21.86 -5.01
N HIS A 269 -15.77 22.65 -3.94
CA HIS A 269 -15.15 23.94 -3.80
C HIS A 269 -14.64 24.14 -2.38
N LEU A 270 -13.42 24.65 -2.28
CA LEU A 270 -12.81 25.11 -1.04
C LEU A 270 -12.73 26.65 -1.05
N SER A 271 -13.19 27.27 0.02
CA SER A 271 -13.05 28.71 0.20
C SER A 271 -11.57 29.11 0.24
N SER A 272 -11.25 30.27 -0.36
CA SER A 272 -9.88 30.80 -0.27
C SER A 272 -9.57 31.20 1.18
N LYS A 273 -8.41 30.77 1.68
CA LYS A 273 -7.94 31.04 3.05
C LYS A 273 -6.44 31.16 3.05
N GLU A 274 -5.90 32.25 3.58
CA GLU A 274 -4.45 32.42 3.70
C GLU A 274 -3.82 31.34 4.61
N LEU A 275 -2.59 30.96 4.30
CA LEU A 275 -1.82 29.98 5.06
C LEU A 275 -1.32 30.59 6.37
N ASN A 276 -1.94 30.23 7.48
CA ASN A 276 -1.55 30.69 8.82
C ASN A 276 -1.01 29.56 9.70
N ALA A 277 -0.92 28.33 9.17
CA ALA A 277 -0.38 27.19 9.90
C ALA A 277 1.14 27.30 10.03
N GLU A 278 1.67 26.94 11.20
CA GLU A 278 3.10 26.72 11.41
C GLU A 278 3.37 25.21 11.48
N PRO A 279 4.52 24.75 10.93
CA PRO A 279 4.90 23.35 11.02
C PRO A 279 5.00 22.90 12.48
N PRO A 280 4.38 21.76 12.87
CA PRO A 280 4.58 21.20 14.20
C PRO A 280 6.03 20.77 14.40
N ALA A 281 6.53 20.88 15.63
CA ALA A 281 7.82 20.30 15.99
C ALA A 281 7.69 18.78 16.03
N LEU A 282 8.38 18.10 15.13
CA LEU A 282 8.40 16.64 15.02
C LEU A 282 9.73 16.08 15.50
N ASP A 283 9.66 14.87 16.00
CA ASP A 283 10.79 14.13 16.51
C ASP A 283 11.04 12.90 15.62
N ALA A 284 12.22 12.80 15.01
CA ALA A 284 12.54 11.75 14.06
C ALA A 284 12.70 10.36 14.70
N GLY A 285 12.79 10.27 16.03
CA GLY A 285 13.02 9.00 16.74
C GLY A 285 14.37 8.34 16.43
N LEU A 286 14.51 7.07 16.76
CA LEU A 286 15.72 6.29 16.44
C LEU A 286 15.57 5.66 15.03
N PRO A 287 16.68 5.55 14.26
CA PRO A 287 16.63 4.90 12.95
C PRO A 287 16.09 3.46 12.97
N SER A 288 16.38 2.69 14.03
CA SER A 288 15.88 1.32 14.19
C SER A 288 14.35 1.22 14.26
N ASP A 289 13.68 2.25 14.78
CA ASP A 289 12.23 2.24 14.98
C ASP A 289 11.46 2.27 13.65
N LEU A 290 12.06 2.84 12.59
CA LEU A 290 11.46 2.85 11.25
C LEU A 290 11.11 1.47 10.72
N LEU A 291 11.92 0.45 11.07
CA LEU A 291 11.70 -0.93 10.62
C LEU A 291 10.41 -1.53 11.17
N GLU A 292 9.86 -0.96 12.26
CA GLU A 292 8.63 -1.43 12.90
C GLU A 292 7.44 -0.50 12.66
N ARG A 293 7.71 0.75 12.27
CA ARG A 293 6.69 1.80 12.11
C ARG A 293 6.22 2.01 10.67
N ARG A 294 6.97 1.54 9.67
CA ARG A 294 6.63 1.75 8.26
C ARG A 294 5.87 0.55 7.67
N PRO A 295 4.66 0.76 7.16
CA PRO A 295 3.87 -0.32 6.58
C PRO A 295 4.47 -0.89 5.29
N ASP A 296 5.14 -0.10 4.44
CA ASP A 296 5.83 -0.56 3.23
C ASP A 296 7.02 -1.48 3.52
N VAL A 297 7.79 -1.19 4.57
CA VAL A 297 8.88 -2.05 5.05
C VAL A 297 8.33 -3.37 5.59
N ALA A 298 7.22 -3.30 6.33
CA ALA A 298 6.56 -4.48 6.87
C ALA A 298 5.94 -5.36 5.75
N GLU A 299 5.36 -4.76 4.72
CA GLU A 299 4.89 -5.47 3.54
C GLU A 299 6.02 -6.23 2.86
N ALA A 300 7.14 -5.56 2.57
CA ALA A 300 8.30 -6.17 1.94
C ALA A 300 8.87 -7.33 2.77
N GLU A 301 8.89 -7.21 4.10
CA GLU A 301 9.29 -8.28 5.02
C GLU A 301 8.32 -9.47 4.95
N ARG A 302 7.00 -9.26 4.88
CA ARG A 302 6.03 -10.34 4.72
C ARG A 302 6.13 -11.02 3.35
N GLN A 303 6.41 -10.29 2.28
CA GLN A 303 6.68 -10.86 0.95
C GLN A 303 7.93 -11.76 0.96
N MET A 304 8.96 -11.41 1.70
CA MET A 304 10.12 -12.26 1.92
C MET A 304 9.75 -13.56 2.66
N ALA A 305 8.83 -13.50 3.64
CA ALA A 305 8.31 -14.67 4.31
C ALA A 305 7.52 -15.59 3.36
N VAL A 306 6.72 -15.03 2.44
CA VAL A 306 6.05 -15.77 1.36
C VAL A 306 7.06 -16.52 0.52
N ALA A 307 8.10 -15.85 0.03
CA ALA A 307 9.12 -16.45 -0.83
C ALA A 307 9.92 -17.54 -0.10
N ASN A 308 10.22 -17.37 1.18
CA ASN A 308 10.84 -18.40 2.00
C ASN A 308 9.97 -19.67 2.12
N ALA A 309 8.67 -19.52 2.32
CA ALA A 309 7.75 -20.65 2.39
C ALA A 309 7.67 -21.38 1.04
N GLN A 310 7.77 -20.68 -0.09
CA GLN A 310 7.80 -21.27 -1.43
C GLN A 310 9.02 -22.17 -1.65
N ILE A 311 10.18 -21.86 -1.07
CA ILE A 311 11.35 -22.78 -1.08
C ILE A 311 10.97 -24.10 -0.39
N GLY A 312 10.26 -24.01 0.74
CA GLY A 312 9.78 -25.19 1.46
C GLY A 312 8.82 -26.05 0.63
N ILE A 313 7.88 -25.42 -0.09
CA ILE A 313 6.95 -26.10 -1.01
C ILE A 313 7.73 -26.81 -2.13
N ALA A 314 8.67 -26.13 -2.78
CA ALA A 314 9.48 -26.69 -3.85
C ALA A 314 10.37 -27.86 -3.37
N ARG A 315 10.94 -27.76 -2.17
CA ARG A 315 11.74 -28.86 -1.56
C ARG A 315 10.86 -30.04 -1.17
N ALA A 316 9.63 -29.81 -0.70
CA ALA A 316 8.70 -30.88 -0.34
C ALA A 316 8.32 -31.77 -1.55
N ALA A 317 8.41 -31.24 -2.78
CA ALA A 317 8.20 -31.99 -4.01
C ALA A 317 9.23 -33.11 -4.28
N TYR A 318 10.33 -33.17 -3.52
CA TYR A 318 11.30 -34.28 -3.58
C TYR A 318 10.88 -35.50 -2.77
N TYR A 319 9.81 -35.41 -2.01
CA TYR A 319 9.37 -36.47 -1.09
C TYR A 319 8.06 -37.07 -1.56
N PRO A 320 7.82 -38.35 -1.21
CA PRO A 320 6.56 -39.05 -1.56
C PRO A 320 5.31 -38.32 -1.03
N SER A 321 4.24 -38.31 -1.82
CA SER A 321 2.90 -37.92 -1.36
C SER A 321 2.10 -39.15 -0.90
N LEU A 322 1.42 -39.02 0.24
CA LEU A 322 0.50 -40.01 0.75
C LEU A 322 -0.94 -39.53 0.60
N ASN A 323 -1.70 -40.17 -0.28
CA ASN A 323 -3.10 -39.86 -0.51
C ASN A 323 -3.99 -40.97 0.04
N LEU A 324 -4.91 -40.64 0.92
CA LEU A 324 -5.98 -41.50 1.41
C LEU A 324 -7.22 -41.29 0.56
N PHE A 325 -7.90 -42.34 0.20
CA PHE A 325 -9.14 -42.24 -0.54
C PHE A 325 -10.20 -43.25 -0.02
N GLY A 326 -11.45 -42.83 -0.13
CA GLY A 326 -12.60 -43.65 0.08
C GLY A 326 -13.61 -43.42 -1.04
N ASN A 327 -14.17 -44.47 -1.58
CA ASN A 327 -15.20 -44.41 -2.59
C ASN A 327 -16.30 -45.39 -2.22
N GLY A 328 -17.55 -44.95 -2.23
CA GLY A 328 -18.70 -45.81 -1.92
C GLY A 328 -19.99 -45.21 -2.45
N GLY A 329 -20.99 -46.04 -2.65
CA GLY A 329 -22.25 -45.58 -3.20
C GLY A 329 -23.06 -46.70 -3.79
N TRP A 330 -23.78 -46.40 -4.87
CA TRP A 330 -24.65 -47.37 -5.58
C TRP A 330 -24.31 -47.40 -7.06
N GLN A 331 -24.37 -48.58 -7.63
CA GLN A 331 -24.13 -48.84 -9.04
C GLN A 331 -25.09 -49.91 -9.56
N ALA A 332 -25.81 -49.65 -10.65
CA ALA A 332 -26.75 -50.59 -11.25
C ALA A 332 -26.91 -50.38 -12.77
N ALA A 333 -27.23 -51.46 -13.48
CA ALA A 333 -27.58 -51.37 -14.90
C ALA A 333 -28.96 -50.70 -15.12
N ASP A 334 -29.88 -50.84 -14.17
CA ASP A 334 -31.21 -50.27 -14.17
C ASP A 334 -31.36 -49.23 -13.07
N VAL A 335 -31.83 -48.03 -13.43
CA VAL A 335 -32.04 -46.92 -12.51
C VAL A 335 -33.01 -47.29 -11.37
N ALA A 336 -34.04 -48.11 -11.66
CA ALA A 336 -35.01 -48.57 -10.66
C ALA A 336 -34.40 -49.42 -9.55
N LYS A 337 -33.25 -50.02 -9.81
CA LYS A 337 -32.51 -50.87 -8.87
C LYS A 337 -31.35 -50.15 -8.19
N LEU A 338 -31.09 -48.91 -8.56
CA LEU A 338 -29.89 -48.17 -8.11
C LEU A 338 -29.79 -48.13 -6.58
N MET A 339 -30.84 -47.79 -5.87
CA MET A 339 -30.86 -47.67 -4.42
C MET A 339 -31.02 -48.98 -3.63
N ASN A 340 -30.95 -50.14 -4.29
CA ASN A 340 -31.01 -51.41 -3.62
C ASN A 340 -29.71 -51.75 -2.87
N VAL A 341 -29.79 -52.52 -1.79
CA VAL A 341 -28.63 -52.97 -1.02
C VAL A 341 -27.64 -53.76 -1.89
N GLN A 342 -28.13 -54.56 -2.85
CA GLN A 342 -27.28 -55.30 -3.78
C GLN A 342 -26.51 -54.44 -4.76
N SER A 343 -26.90 -53.19 -4.91
CA SER A 343 -26.24 -52.21 -5.79
C SER A 343 -25.15 -51.39 -5.07
N THR A 344 -24.95 -51.62 -3.78
CA THR A 344 -23.92 -50.93 -3.00
C THR A 344 -22.52 -51.38 -3.37
N PHE A 345 -21.60 -50.43 -3.42
CA PHE A 345 -20.18 -50.73 -3.54
C PHE A 345 -19.38 -49.83 -2.61
N TRP A 346 -18.18 -50.21 -2.24
CA TRP A 346 -17.23 -49.39 -1.51
C TRP A 346 -15.80 -49.83 -1.76
N ALA A 347 -14.86 -48.87 -1.65
CA ALA A 347 -13.44 -49.11 -1.66
C ALA A 347 -12.77 -48.06 -0.76
N VAL A 348 -11.79 -48.45 0.02
CA VAL A 348 -10.94 -47.56 0.82
C VAL A 348 -9.50 -47.95 0.61
N GLY A 349 -8.61 -46.96 0.58
CA GLY A 349 -7.21 -47.26 0.35
C GLY A 349 -6.30 -46.07 0.59
N ALA A 350 -5.01 -46.34 0.47
CA ALA A 350 -3.94 -45.35 0.53
C ALA A 350 -3.04 -45.55 -0.69
N ASN A 351 -2.62 -44.44 -1.28
CA ASN A 351 -1.69 -44.42 -2.39
C ASN A 351 -0.48 -43.58 -2.04
N VAL A 352 0.72 -44.16 -2.16
CA VAL A 352 2.01 -43.42 -2.06
C VAL A 352 2.52 -43.24 -3.46
N ALA A 353 2.78 -41.95 -3.82
CA ALA A 353 3.29 -41.61 -5.13
C ALA A 353 4.62 -40.82 -4.99
N GLU A 354 5.63 -41.24 -5.70
CA GLU A 354 6.93 -40.59 -5.80
C GLU A 354 7.39 -40.56 -7.26
N SER A 355 7.79 -39.40 -7.76
CA SER A 355 8.33 -39.28 -9.12
C SER A 355 9.83 -39.51 -9.09
N ILE A 356 10.32 -40.60 -9.61
CA ILE A 356 11.73 -40.98 -9.58
C ILE A 356 12.58 -40.12 -10.56
N PHE A 357 12.02 -39.78 -11.72
CA PHE A 357 12.70 -39.02 -12.76
C PHE A 357 11.81 -37.89 -13.30
N THR A 358 12.29 -36.66 -13.33
CA THR A 358 11.56 -35.48 -13.78
C THR A 358 12.34 -34.60 -14.78
N GLY A 359 13.41 -35.15 -15.39
CA GLY A 359 14.21 -34.41 -16.35
C GLY A 359 14.85 -33.12 -15.79
N GLY A 360 15.11 -33.06 -14.48
CA GLY A 360 15.67 -31.86 -13.82
C GLY A 360 14.65 -30.82 -13.33
N ALA A 361 13.35 -31.01 -13.60
CA ALA A 361 12.31 -30.01 -13.27
C ALA A 361 12.26 -29.64 -11.78
N ARG A 362 12.38 -30.62 -10.86
CA ARG A 362 12.39 -30.36 -9.40
C ARG A 362 13.59 -29.49 -8.98
N ARG A 363 14.78 -29.76 -9.55
CA ARG A 363 15.97 -28.94 -9.27
C ARG A 363 15.76 -27.51 -9.74
N ALA A 364 15.27 -27.33 -10.95
CA ALA A 364 14.97 -26.00 -11.50
C ALA A 364 13.90 -25.27 -10.67
N GLN A 365 12.87 -25.97 -10.18
CA GLN A 365 11.84 -25.39 -9.31
C GLN A 365 12.40 -24.89 -7.97
N VAL A 366 13.32 -25.65 -7.35
CA VAL A 366 14.00 -25.18 -6.12
C VAL A 366 14.92 -24.00 -6.41
N GLN A 367 15.64 -24.01 -7.53
CA GLN A 367 16.48 -22.86 -7.94
C GLN A 367 15.61 -21.62 -8.19
N PHE A 368 14.48 -21.76 -8.89
CA PHE A 368 13.52 -20.68 -9.11
C PHE A 368 13.01 -20.08 -7.79
N ALA A 369 12.57 -20.93 -6.86
CA ALA A 369 12.09 -20.46 -5.55
C ALA A 369 13.20 -19.79 -4.71
N THR A 370 14.44 -20.30 -4.77
CA THR A 370 15.59 -19.70 -4.07
C THR A 370 15.93 -18.32 -4.65
N ALA A 371 16.00 -18.21 -5.97
CA ALA A 371 16.23 -16.91 -6.63
C ALA A 371 15.10 -15.90 -6.34
N GLY A 372 13.86 -16.38 -6.25
CA GLY A 372 12.72 -15.55 -5.82
C GLY A 372 12.87 -15.02 -4.39
N TYR A 373 13.38 -15.86 -3.47
CA TYR A 373 13.70 -15.41 -2.12
C TYR A 373 14.85 -14.38 -2.11
N ASP A 374 15.92 -14.62 -2.85
CA ASP A 374 17.05 -13.67 -2.94
C ASP A 374 16.59 -12.32 -3.50
N ALA A 375 15.71 -12.32 -4.50
CA ALA A 375 15.09 -11.10 -5.02
C ALA A 375 14.25 -10.37 -3.95
N SER A 376 13.47 -11.10 -3.17
CA SER A 376 12.63 -10.50 -2.10
C SER A 376 13.48 -9.92 -0.96
N VAL A 377 14.63 -10.54 -0.63
CA VAL A 377 15.61 -9.99 0.33
C VAL A 377 16.19 -8.67 -0.19
N ALA A 378 16.53 -8.60 -1.47
CA ALA A 378 17.04 -7.37 -2.07
C ALA A 378 15.99 -6.26 -2.06
N SER A 379 14.72 -6.57 -2.41
CA SER A 379 13.61 -5.62 -2.35
C SER A 379 13.35 -5.12 -0.93
N TYR A 380 13.39 -6.00 0.07
CA TYR A 380 13.27 -5.58 1.48
C TYR A 380 14.37 -4.59 1.89
N ARG A 381 15.63 -4.89 1.52
CA ARG A 381 16.76 -3.99 1.81
C ARG A 381 16.63 -2.66 1.11
N ASP A 382 16.15 -2.67 -0.14
CA ASP A 382 15.89 -1.44 -0.91
C ASP A 382 14.81 -0.58 -0.24
N SER A 383 13.70 -1.17 0.20
CA SER A 383 12.65 -0.48 0.96
C SER A 383 13.21 0.16 2.23
N VAL A 384 14.07 -0.55 2.96
CA VAL A 384 14.72 -0.03 4.18
C VAL A 384 15.65 1.16 3.85
N LEU A 385 16.48 1.05 2.81
CA LEU A 385 17.40 2.13 2.41
C LEU A 385 16.64 3.36 1.94
N ASN A 386 15.56 3.19 1.18
CA ASN A 386 14.69 4.29 0.76
C ASN A 386 14.01 4.96 1.95
N ALA A 387 13.55 4.18 2.94
CA ALA A 387 12.97 4.72 4.16
C ALA A 387 13.95 5.65 4.90
N PHE A 388 15.21 5.24 5.05
CA PHE A 388 16.24 6.07 5.66
C PHE A 388 16.54 7.33 4.86
N ARG A 389 16.63 7.20 3.51
CA ARG A 389 16.85 8.35 2.62
C ARG A 389 15.72 9.37 2.76
N GLU A 390 14.45 8.95 2.72
CA GLU A 390 13.31 9.84 2.84
C GLU A 390 13.34 10.66 4.13
N VAL A 391 13.52 10.02 5.28
CA VAL A 391 13.61 10.72 6.57
C VAL A 391 14.78 11.70 6.59
N GLN A 392 15.96 11.29 6.11
CA GLN A 392 17.14 12.16 6.08
C GLN A 392 16.95 13.38 5.17
N ASP A 393 16.36 13.17 3.98
CA ASP A 393 16.05 14.22 3.02
C ASP A 393 15.06 15.24 3.62
N ASP A 394 14.00 14.75 4.26
CA ASP A 394 12.95 15.60 4.83
C ASP A 394 13.46 16.41 6.06
N VAL A 395 14.25 15.79 6.94
CA VAL A 395 14.86 16.49 8.10
C VAL A 395 15.84 17.58 7.63
N THR A 396 16.69 17.24 6.65
CA THR A 396 17.60 18.22 6.05
C THR A 396 16.83 19.35 5.37
N GLY A 397 15.80 18.99 4.59
CA GLY A 397 14.91 19.93 3.91
C GLY A 397 14.26 20.91 4.88
N LEU A 398 13.69 20.45 5.98
CA LEU A 398 13.08 21.31 7.00
C LEU A 398 14.10 22.28 7.64
N THR A 399 15.31 21.79 7.96
CA THR A 399 16.37 22.63 8.52
C THR A 399 16.74 23.77 7.57
N VAL A 400 16.91 23.46 6.28
CA VAL A 400 17.26 24.47 5.25
C VAL A 400 16.10 25.44 5.02
N LEU A 401 14.86 24.93 4.96
CA LEU A 401 13.68 25.77 4.76
C LEU A 401 13.42 26.72 5.94
N ASP A 402 13.73 26.32 7.17
CA ASP A 402 13.64 27.21 8.34
C ASP A 402 14.63 28.38 8.26
N GLN A 403 15.88 28.11 7.87
CA GLN A 403 16.88 29.15 7.65
C GLN A 403 16.47 30.07 6.49
N ALA A 404 15.98 29.49 5.39
CA ALA A 404 15.49 30.24 4.23
C ALA A 404 14.29 31.11 4.59
N ASN A 405 13.35 30.64 5.40
CA ASN A 405 12.19 31.39 5.85
C ASN A 405 12.61 32.63 6.66
N GLN A 406 13.57 32.47 7.57
CA GLN A 406 14.10 33.61 8.36
C GLN A 406 14.78 34.66 7.48
N SER A 407 15.64 34.22 6.54
CA SER A 407 16.32 35.09 5.59
C SER A 407 15.34 35.81 4.66
N GLN A 408 14.36 35.09 4.13
CA GLN A 408 13.35 35.64 3.23
C GLN A 408 12.41 36.62 3.93
N GLN A 409 12.08 36.42 5.19
CA GLN A 409 11.31 37.38 5.98
C GLN A 409 12.07 38.70 6.11
N GLN A 410 13.38 38.64 6.37
CA GLN A 410 14.23 39.84 6.43
C GLN A 410 14.29 40.58 5.08
N ALA A 411 14.32 39.81 3.96
CA ALA A 411 14.29 40.39 2.61
C ALA A 411 12.95 41.08 2.33
N VAL A 412 11.82 40.51 2.72
CA VAL A 412 10.48 41.15 2.62
C VAL A 412 10.46 42.48 3.40
N ASP A 413 10.93 42.46 4.65
CA ASP A 413 10.95 43.67 5.51
C ASP A 413 11.86 44.77 4.94
N ALA A 414 13.00 44.40 4.35
CA ALA A 414 13.90 45.34 3.68
C ALA A 414 13.28 45.89 2.38
N SER A 415 12.66 45.06 1.58
CA SER A 415 11.98 45.45 0.33
C SER A 415 10.81 46.39 0.59
N ARG A 416 10.04 46.15 1.65
CA ARG A 416 8.95 47.06 2.06
C ARG A 416 9.47 48.43 2.43
N ARG A 417 10.54 48.51 3.24
CA ARG A 417 11.22 49.81 3.55
C ARG A 417 11.75 50.48 2.29
N THR A 418 12.30 49.73 1.32
CA THR A 418 12.80 50.24 0.06
C THR A 418 11.68 50.91 -0.75
N LEU A 419 10.51 50.22 -0.84
CA LEU A 419 9.34 50.78 -1.54
C LEU A 419 8.85 52.07 -0.88
N ASP A 420 8.77 52.14 0.46
CA ASP A 420 8.34 53.32 1.19
C ASP A 420 9.29 54.50 0.91
N ILE A 421 10.61 54.27 0.94
CA ILE A 421 11.62 55.27 0.65
C ILE A 421 11.56 55.75 -0.83
N ALA A 422 11.48 54.81 -1.77
CA ALA A 422 11.39 55.11 -3.22
C ALA A 422 10.15 55.93 -3.52
N THR A 423 8.99 55.56 -2.97
CA THR A 423 7.74 56.31 -3.13
C THR A 423 7.83 57.71 -2.56
N SER A 424 8.41 57.86 -1.36
CA SER A 424 8.61 59.19 -0.71
C SER A 424 9.55 60.07 -1.52
N ARG A 425 10.64 59.54 -2.06
CA ARG A 425 11.61 60.29 -2.90
C ARG A 425 11.01 60.66 -4.25
N TYR A 426 10.22 59.81 -4.87
CA TYR A 426 9.51 60.07 -6.13
C TYR A 426 8.49 61.21 -5.95
N THR A 427 7.69 61.15 -4.88
CA THR A 427 6.72 62.22 -4.58
C THR A 427 7.40 63.55 -4.29
N GLY A 428 8.62 63.54 -3.71
CA GLY A 428 9.49 64.67 -3.51
C GLY A 428 10.26 65.16 -4.75
N GLY A 429 10.13 64.45 -5.90
CA GLY A 429 10.81 64.80 -7.15
C GLY A 429 12.31 64.48 -7.18
N LEU A 430 12.81 63.60 -6.31
CA LEU A 430 14.25 63.31 -6.14
C LEU A 430 14.71 62.06 -6.94
N VAL A 431 13.79 61.24 -7.45
CA VAL A 431 14.10 60.01 -8.22
C VAL A 431 13.07 59.79 -9.34
N ASN A 432 13.40 58.92 -10.30
CA ASN A 432 12.50 58.51 -11.38
C ASN A 432 11.43 57.54 -10.88
N TYR A 433 10.30 57.44 -11.61
CA TYR A 433 9.24 56.49 -11.30
C TYR A 433 9.71 55.04 -11.42
N LEU A 434 10.63 54.74 -12.33
CA LEU A 434 11.26 53.44 -12.46
C LEU A 434 11.81 52.88 -11.15
N ASP A 435 12.34 53.75 -10.25
CA ASP A 435 12.81 53.32 -8.94
C ASP A 435 11.65 52.77 -8.07
N VAL A 436 10.45 53.36 -8.17
CA VAL A 436 9.24 52.89 -7.49
C VAL A 436 8.77 51.55 -8.09
N VAL A 437 8.70 51.44 -9.42
CA VAL A 437 8.32 50.22 -10.15
C VAL A 437 9.24 49.06 -9.77
N ASN A 438 10.56 49.30 -9.77
CA ASN A 438 11.52 48.25 -9.36
C ASN A 438 11.35 47.84 -7.90
N ALA A 439 11.09 48.80 -6.99
CA ALA A 439 10.86 48.49 -5.58
C ALA A 439 9.55 47.68 -5.36
N GLN A 440 8.49 48.02 -6.11
CA GLN A 440 7.22 47.28 -6.10
C GLN A 440 7.41 45.83 -6.58
N GLN A 441 8.11 45.65 -7.72
CA GLN A 441 8.40 44.32 -8.27
C GLN A 441 9.25 43.49 -7.30
N ASN A 442 10.27 44.08 -6.69
CA ASN A 442 11.12 43.42 -5.71
C ASN A 442 10.33 42.96 -4.46
N LEU A 443 9.45 43.83 -3.93
CA LEU A 443 8.59 43.48 -2.81
C LEU A 443 7.65 42.32 -3.18
N LEU A 444 6.97 42.43 -4.32
CA LEU A 444 6.08 41.37 -4.81
C LEU A 444 6.81 40.02 -4.91
N ASN A 445 7.97 39.98 -5.56
CA ASN A 445 8.76 38.75 -5.72
C ASN A 445 9.18 38.18 -4.36
N ASN A 446 9.60 39.03 -3.41
CA ASN A 446 10.01 38.55 -2.08
C ASN A 446 8.83 38.05 -1.24
N GLU A 447 7.65 38.67 -1.31
CA GLU A 447 6.44 38.23 -0.61
C GLU A 447 5.94 36.90 -1.18
N GLN A 448 5.91 36.71 -2.51
CA GLN A 448 5.58 35.45 -3.15
C GLN A 448 6.56 34.34 -2.74
N GLN A 449 7.88 34.61 -2.80
CA GLN A 449 8.89 33.63 -2.41
C GLN A 449 8.74 33.20 -0.94
N LEU A 450 8.38 34.13 -0.04
CA LEU A 450 8.12 33.82 1.35
C LEU A 450 6.90 32.87 1.50
N ALA A 451 5.83 33.13 0.73
CA ALA A 451 4.65 32.28 0.74
C ALA A 451 4.97 30.85 0.26
N VAL A 452 5.78 30.74 -0.81
CA VAL A 452 6.28 29.45 -1.33
C VAL A 452 7.09 28.69 -0.28
N ILE A 453 8.06 29.36 0.38
CA ILE A 453 8.89 28.73 1.41
C ILE A 453 8.04 28.23 2.58
N ARG A 454 7.05 29.01 3.03
CA ARG A 454 6.12 28.62 4.11
C ARG A 454 5.28 27.40 3.73
N GLY A 455 4.75 27.37 2.51
CA GLY A 455 4.02 26.20 1.99
C GLY A 455 4.91 24.95 1.92
N GLN A 456 6.12 25.09 1.38
CA GLN A 456 7.09 24.01 1.30
C GLN A 456 7.46 23.43 2.68
N ARG A 457 7.61 24.28 3.72
CA ARG A 457 7.85 23.81 5.10
C ARG A 457 6.74 22.88 5.60
N LEU A 458 5.49 23.22 5.33
CA LEU A 458 4.34 22.36 5.73
C LEU A 458 4.29 21.08 4.94
N VAL A 459 4.47 21.13 3.62
CA VAL A 459 4.51 19.96 2.75
C VAL A 459 5.64 19.01 3.16
N THR A 460 6.85 19.52 3.38
CA THR A 460 7.99 18.72 3.83
C THR A 460 7.73 18.11 5.22
N ASN A 461 7.01 18.82 6.10
CA ASN A 461 6.61 18.29 7.40
C ASN A 461 5.63 17.11 7.25
N VAL A 462 4.66 17.19 6.32
CA VAL A 462 3.77 16.08 5.96
C VAL A 462 4.58 14.90 5.43
N LEU A 463 5.56 15.13 4.56
CA LEU A 463 6.43 14.09 4.01
C LEU A 463 7.24 13.42 5.11
N LEU A 464 7.78 14.17 6.06
CA LEU A 464 8.48 13.61 7.22
C LEU A 464 7.56 12.72 8.07
N ILE A 465 6.32 13.13 8.36
CA ILE A 465 5.35 12.29 9.08
C ILE A 465 5.08 10.98 8.32
N LYS A 466 4.88 11.07 7.00
CA LYS A 466 4.73 9.90 6.13
C LYS A 466 5.97 9.00 6.20
N ALA A 467 7.17 9.57 6.07
CA ALA A 467 8.43 8.83 6.12
C ALA A 467 8.65 8.15 7.48
N LEU A 468 8.13 8.71 8.57
CA LEU A 468 8.13 8.12 9.92
C LEU A 468 7.03 7.07 10.13
N GLY A 469 6.17 6.82 9.12
CA GLY A 469 5.13 5.79 9.16
C GLY A 469 3.77 6.23 9.69
N GLY A 470 3.51 7.55 9.87
CA GLY A 470 2.19 8.08 10.22
C GLY A 470 1.59 7.56 11.52
N GLY A 471 2.42 7.07 12.47
CA GLY A 471 1.96 6.49 13.72
C GLY A 471 1.50 5.02 13.64
N TRP A 472 1.72 4.32 12.53
CA TRP A 472 1.46 2.89 12.40
C TRP A 472 2.52 2.03 13.14
N ASP A 473 2.15 0.77 13.45
CA ASP A 473 3.02 -0.18 14.16
C ASP A 473 2.79 -1.61 13.66
N ALA A 474 3.87 -2.31 13.32
CA ALA A 474 3.85 -3.68 12.80
C ALA A 474 3.28 -4.72 13.77
N SER A 475 3.18 -4.43 15.06
CA SER A 475 2.57 -5.34 16.05
C SER A 475 1.11 -5.67 15.72
N SER A 476 0.41 -4.78 15.02
CA SER A 476 -0.96 -4.98 14.54
C SER A 476 -1.09 -6.16 13.58
N LEU A 477 -0.04 -6.48 12.81
CA LEU A 477 -0.03 -7.59 11.84
C LEU A 477 -0.09 -8.96 12.53
N SER A 478 0.37 -9.09 13.76
CA SER A 478 0.31 -10.36 14.50
C SER A 478 -1.12 -10.85 14.74
N ALA A 479 -2.07 -9.93 14.82
CA ALA A 479 -3.50 -10.22 14.95
C ALA A 479 -4.16 -10.63 13.60
N VAL A 480 -3.50 -10.33 12.47
CA VAL A 480 -3.99 -10.61 11.11
C VAL A 480 -3.75 -12.09 10.80
N GLN A 481 -4.67 -12.95 11.19
CA GLN A 481 -4.61 -14.39 10.95
C GLN A 481 -5.99 -14.95 10.60
N VAL A 482 -6.03 -15.87 9.64
CA VAL A 482 -7.22 -16.70 9.39
C VAL A 482 -7.21 -17.86 10.35
N LYS A 483 -8.23 -17.94 11.22
CA LYS A 483 -8.33 -19.02 12.21
C LYS A 483 -8.65 -20.34 11.52
N SER A 484 -7.85 -21.39 11.81
CA SER A 484 -7.97 -22.73 11.22
C SER A 484 -9.01 -23.65 11.89
N LYS A 485 -10.01 -23.10 12.58
CA LYS A 485 -11.01 -23.92 13.24
C LYS A 485 -12.03 -24.43 12.22
N LEU A 486 -12.29 -25.74 12.22
CA LEU A 486 -13.27 -26.39 11.35
C LEU A 486 -14.65 -25.71 11.37
N LYS A 487 -15.05 -25.14 12.51
CA LYS A 487 -16.29 -24.38 12.64
C LYS A 487 -16.32 -23.10 11.81
N ASP A 488 -15.17 -22.45 11.61
CA ASP A 488 -15.05 -21.18 10.86
C ASP A 488 -14.93 -21.44 9.34
N VAL A 489 -14.63 -22.69 8.94
CA VAL A 489 -14.50 -23.13 7.54
C VAL A 489 -15.81 -23.70 6.98
N ILE A 490 -16.71 -24.22 7.84
CA ILE A 490 -17.95 -24.89 7.45
C ILE A 490 -19.17 -23.96 7.59
N ALA A 491 -19.08 -22.89 8.33
CA ALA A 491 -20.18 -21.92 8.42
C ALA A 491 -20.30 -21.12 7.10
N PRO A 492 -21.52 -21.11 6.48
CA PRO A 492 -21.77 -20.35 5.27
C PRO A 492 -21.65 -18.84 5.50
#